data_9ce1f62e4618ce68abc1112bcfd754d7
#
_entry.id   9ce1f62e4618ce68abc1112bcfd754d7
#
_cell.length_a   1.000
_cell.length_b   1.000
_cell.length_c   1.000
_cell.angle_alpha   90.00
_cell.angle_beta   90.00
_cell.angle_gamma   90.00
#
_symmetry.space_group_name_H-M   'P 1'
#
loop_
_entity.id
_entity.type
_entity.pdbx_description
1 polymer ?
#
loop_
_entity_poly.entity_id
_entity_poly.type
_entity_poly.pdbx_seq_one_letter_code
_entity_poly.pdbx_strand_id
1 'polypeptide(L)'
;MPTLSPGSSLAVLVVDDHHLLRRGLIGVLSEMPGLHICGEASSGEEALRLARELEPDLVMMDLRMPGIGGLEAARRIRIALPRVRIVGVTAWEDEPLQRLFRHGFAACVGKSVSREELASVIERVMGGDGTRVAEPQRVPLNSNPFDRLTGREMQVCLLLLAGARPADIALRLFISVKTVHTFRYRILEKLQLSTDIELARLATQYGLIGGGAAEATRPIIGA
;
A
#
# COMPACT_ATOMS: atom_id res chain seq x y z
N MET A 1 -12.41 1.99 -27.20
CA MET A 1 -11.09 1.39 -27.09
C MET A 1 -10.08 2.51 -27.21
N PRO A 2 -9.50 3.06 -26.14
CA PRO A 2 -8.35 3.93 -26.30
C PRO A 2 -7.16 3.03 -26.57
N THR A 3 -6.76 3.00 -27.84
CA THR A 3 -5.54 2.34 -28.29
C THR A 3 -4.35 3.11 -27.74
N LEU A 4 -3.52 2.45 -26.94
CA LEU A 4 -2.15 2.90 -26.71
C LEU A 4 -1.53 3.18 -28.09
N SER A 5 -0.92 4.34 -28.25
CA SER A 5 -0.29 4.71 -29.52
C SER A 5 0.63 3.58 -29.96
N PRO A 6 0.58 3.12 -31.23
CA PRO A 6 1.42 2.04 -31.68
C PRO A 6 2.88 2.51 -31.64
N GLY A 7 3.66 2.02 -30.65
CA GLY A 7 5.10 2.27 -30.53
C GLY A 7 5.65 2.54 -29.14
N SER A 8 4.85 2.84 -28.12
CA SER A 8 5.38 3.03 -26.76
C SER A 8 5.05 1.83 -25.87
N SER A 9 6.05 1.03 -25.55
CA SER A 9 5.94 -0.01 -24.53
C SER A 9 6.16 0.60 -23.16
N LEU A 10 5.23 0.36 -22.23
CA LEU A 10 5.29 0.86 -20.85
C LEU A 10 6.35 0.08 -20.06
N ALA A 11 7.27 0.79 -19.43
CA ALA A 11 8.32 0.24 -18.58
C ALA A 11 7.77 -0.12 -17.20
N VAL A 12 7.85 -1.38 -16.80
CA VAL A 12 7.33 -1.88 -15.53
C VAL A 12 8.47 -2.37 -14.64
N LEU A 13 8.54 -1.82 -13.41
CA LEU A 13 9.38 -2.32 -12.33
C LEU A 13 8.53 -3.21 -11.42
N VAL A 14 8.99 -4.46 -11.18
CA VAL A 14 8.29 -5.41 -10.32
C VAL A 14 9.04 -5.57 -9.00
N VAL A 15 8.33 -5.40 -7.89
CA VAL A 15 8.90 -5.38 -6.54
C VAL A 15 8.14 -6.34 -5.63
N ASP A 16 8.81 -7.40 -5.18
CA ASP A 16 8.28 -8.38 -4.21
C ASP A 16 9.47 -9.11 -3.57
N ASP A 17 9.50 -9.30 -2.26
CA ASP A 17 10.57 -10.03 -1.56
C ASP A 17 10.46 -11.56 -1.74
N HIS A 18 9.30 -12.05 -2.17
CA HIS A 18 9.08 -13.46 -2.48
C HIS A 18 9.47 -13.79 -3.93
N HIS A 19 10.60 -14.44 -4.13
CA HIS A 19 11.14 -14.74 -5.45
C HIS A 19 10.14 -15.43 -6.39
N LEU A 20 9.39 -16.45 -5.93
CA LEU A 20 8.44 -17.18 -6.78
C LEU A 20 7.25 -16.30 -7.21
N LEU A 21 6.73 -15.48 -6.32
CA LEU A 21 5.62 -14.56 -6.62
C LEU A 21 6.09 -13.48 -7.60
N ARG A 22 7.28 -12.92 -7.38
CA ARG A 22 7.90 -11.94 -8.29
C ARG A 22 8.07 -12.51 -9.69
N ARG A 23 8.60 -13.73 -9.82
CA ARG A 23 8.74 -14.42 -11.11
C ARG A 23 7.40 -14.72 -11.77
N GLY A 24 6.41 -15.14 -10.99
CA GLY A 24 5.05 -15.36 -11.48
C GLY A 24 4.41 -14.09 -12.03
N LEU A 25 4.52 -12.99 -11.28
CA LEU A 25 4.00 -11.68 -11.71
C LEU A 25 4.71 -11.17 -12.97
N ILE A 26 6.04 -11.31 -13.05
CA ILE A 26 6.82 -11.01 -14.25
C ILE A 26 6.34 -11.82 -15.44
N GLY A 27 6.10 -13.13 -15.26
CA GLY A 27 5.57 -13.99 -16.32
C GLY A 27 4.24 -13.49 -16.87
N VAL A 28 3.29 -13.21 -15.98
CA VAL A 28 1.97 -12.68 -16.34
C VAL A 28 2.05 -11.33 -17.06
N LEU A 29 2.85 -10.40 -16.56
CA LEU A 29 3.01 -9.07 -17.14
C LEU A 29 3.73 -9.10 -18.50
N SER A 30 4.71 -9.98 -18.67
CA SER A 30 5.47 -10.12 -19.94
C SER A 30 4.62 -10.65 -21.11
N GLU A 31 3.50 -11.32 -20.80
CA GLU A 31 2.54 -11.76 -21.82
C GLU A 31 1.52 -10.69 -22.20
N MET A 32 1.51 -9.54 -21.52
CA MET A 32 0.59 -8.43 -21.80
C MET A 32 1.16 -7.52 -22.91
N PRO A 33 0.42 -7.29 -23.99
CA PRO A 33 0.88 -6.41 -25.07
C PRO A 33 1.12 -4.97 -24.56
N GLY A 34 2.19 -4.36 -25.00
CA GLY A 34 2.52 -2.97 -24.66
C GLY A 34 3.17 -2.79 -23.28
N LEU A 35 3.52 -3.86 -22.59
CA LEU A 35 4.32 -3.80 -21.36
C LEU A 35 5.71 -4.41 -21.58
N HIS A 36 6.73 -3.87 -20.93
CA HIS A 36 8.04 -4.53 -20.81
C HIS A 36 8.57 -4.39 -19.39
N ILE A 37 9.16 -5.44 -18.87
CA ILE A 37 9.77 -5.43 -17.55
C ILE A 37 11.15 -4.76 -17.66
N CYS A 38 11.29 -3.57 -17.10
CA CYS A 38 12.55 -2.84 -17.09
C CYS A 38 13.46 -3.22 -15.92
N GLY A 39 12.91 -3.84 -14.87
CA GLY A 39 13.67 -4.27 -13.71
C GLY A 39 12.84 -5.06 -12.70
N GLU A 40 13.54 -5.71 -11.79
CA GLU A 40 12.96 -6.38 -10.63
C GLU A 40 13.72 -6.01 -9.36
N ALA A 41 13.02 -5.90 -8.23
CA ALA A 41 13.57 -5.61 -6.92
C ALA A 41 13.02 -6.56 -5.87
N SER A 42 13.83 -6.87 -4.87
CA SER A 42 13.50 -7.76 -3.75
C SER A 42 13.27 -7.01 -2.43
N SER A 43 13.43 -5.69 -2.42
CA SER A 43 13.25 -4.84 -1.25
C SER A 43 12.81 -3.43 -1.63
N GLY A 44 12.28 -2.68 -0.64
CA GLY A 44 11.91 -1.29 -0.84
C GLY A 44 13.08 -0.36 -1.14
N GLU A 45 14.26 -0.65 -0.56
CA GLU A 45 15.49 0.10 -0.80
C GLU A 45 15.98 -0.09 -2.24
N GLU A 46 15.99 -1.34 -2.72
CA GLU A 46 16.35 -1.67 -4.08
C GLU A 46 15.37 -1.07 -5.08
N ALA A 47 14.07 -1.16 -4.81
CA ALA A 47 13.02 -0.55 -5.62
C ALA A 47 13.22 0.97 -5.79
N LEU A 48 13.56 1.68 -4.69
CA LEU A 48 13.82 3.12 -4.73
C LEU A 48 15.05 3.46 -5.58
N ARG A 49 16.12 2.66 -5.52
CA ARG A 49 17.32 2.83 -6.34
C ARG A 49 16.99 2.61 -7.81
N LEU A 50 16.39 1.45 -8.14
CA LEU A 50 16.05 1.09 -9.52
C LEU A 50 15.01 2.02 -10.14
N ALA A 51 14.02 2.48 -9.39
CA ALA A 51 13.05 3.44 -9.90
C ALA A 51 13.71 4.74 -10.38
N ARG A 52 14.73 5.23 -9.66
CA ARG A 52 15.49 6.44 -10.06
C ARG A 52 16.37 6.21 -11.28
N GLU A 53 16.93 5.01 -11.42
CA GLU A 53 17.83 4.65 -12.53
C GLU A 53 17.07 4.35 -13.82
N LEU A 54 15.91 3.69 -13.71
CA LEU A 54 15.16 3.16 -14.83
C LEU A 54 13.95 4.03 -15.23
N GLU A 55 13.54 4.95 -14.36
CA GLU A 55 12.38 5.84 -14.54
C GLU A 55 11.14 5.10 -15.09
N PRO A 56 10.64 4.02 -14.41
CA PRO A 56 9.54 3.23 -14.92
C PRO A 56 8.24 4.05 -15.03
N ASP A 57 7.37 3.65 -15.97
CA ASP A 57 6.02 4.19 -16.08
C ASP A 57 5.10 3.62 -14.99
N LEU A 58 5.31 2.34 -14.64
CA LEU A 58 4.53 1.59 -13.68
C LEU A 58 5.43 0.84 -12.70
N VAL A 59 5.07 0.86 -11.42
CA VAL A 59 5.69 0.01 -10.39
C VAL A 59 4.62 -0.91 -9.82
N MET A 60 4.84 -2.22 -9.91
CA MET A 60 4.07 -3.23 -9.19
C MET A 60 4.77 -3.48 -7.85
N MET A 61 4.16 -3.10 -6.74
CA MET A 61 4.80 -3.01 -5.43
C MET A 61 4.14 -3.93 -4.40
N ASP A 62 4.85 -4.95 -3.92
CA ASP A 62 4.41 -5.65 -2.72
C ASP A 62 4.46 -4.72 -1.51
N LEU A 63 3.40 -4.74 -0.74
CA LEU A 63 3.25 -3.88 0.43
C LEU A 63 3.98 -4.43 1.65
N ARG A 64 4.17 -5.76 1.70
CA ARG A 64 4.73 -6.46 2.85
C ARG A 64 6.13 -6.96 2.59
N MET A 65 7.08 -6.07 2.65
CA MET A 65 8.50 -6.42 2.53
C MET A 65 9.26 -6.02 3.79
N PRO A 66 10.36 -6.72 4.13
CA PRO A 66 11.32 -6.29 5.14
C PRO A 66 11.91 -4.89 4.83
N GLY A 67 12.65 -4.33 5.77
CA GLY A 67 13.31 -3.05 5.60
C GLY A 67 12.34 -1.86 5.68
N ILE A 68 12.42 -0.92 4.76
CA ILE A 68 11.51 0.24 4.72
C ILE A 68 10.08 -0.16 4.37
N GLY A 69 9.87 -1.35 3.79
CA GLY A 69 8.56 -1.83 3.35
C GLY A 69 8.04 -1.15 2.09
N GLY A 70 7.03 -1.77 1.44
CA GLY A 70 6.50 -1.29 0.17
C GLY A 70 5.81 0.07 0.26
N LEU A 71 5.11 0.33 1.36
CA LEU A 71 4.39 1.60 1.54
C LEU A 71 5.33 2.80 1.59
N GLU A 72 6.40 2.72 2.38
CA GLU A 72 7.39 3.81 2.47
C GLU A 72 8.22 3.93 1.18
N ALA A 73 8.54 2.80 0.54
CA ALA A 73 9.20 2.80 -0.76
C ALA A 73 8.34 3.52 -1.81
N ALA A 74 7.05 3.19 -1.91
CA ALA A 74 6.11 3.82 -2.82
C ALA A 74 6.01 5.34 -2.58
N ARG A 75 5.88 5.75 -1.32
CA ARG A 75 5.85 7.17 -0.96
C ARG A 75 7.10 7.92 -1.44
N ARG A 76 8.29 7.35 -1.20
CA ARG A 76 9.56 7.96 -1.61
C ARG A 76 9.74 7.97 -3.13
N ILE A 77 9.33 6.90 -3.82
CA ILE A 77 9.35 6.82 -5.29
C ILE A 77 8.45 7.93 -5.87
N ARG A 78 7.24 8.11 -5.37
CA ARG A 78 6.34 9.17 -5.85
C ARG A 78 6.85 10.58 -5.61
N ILE A 79 7.54 10.82 -4.51
CA ILE A 79 8.18 12.13 -4.27
C ILE A 79 9.29 12.37 -5.29
N ALA A 80 10.10 11.35 -5.59
CA ALA A 80 11.20 11.46 -6.55
C ALA A 80 10.71 11.47 -8.01
N LEU A 81 9.67 10.72 -8.33
CA LEU A 81 9.12 10.51 -9.67
C LEU A 81 7.59 10.71 -9.65
N PRO A 82 7.10 11.96 -9.69
CA PRO A 82 5.66 12.25 -9.54
C PRO A 82 4.77 11.65 -10.64
N ARG A 83 5.33 11.32 -11.81
CA ARG A 83 4.59 10.75 -12.94
C ARG A 83 4.44 9.24 -12.88
N VAL A 84 5.27 8.55 -12.09
CA VAL A 84 5.21 7.10 -11.96
C VAL A 84 3.85 6.67 -11.41
N ARG A 85 3.27 5.62 -11.98
CA ARG A 85 2.09 4.96 -11.44
C ARG A 85 2.54 3.80 -10.54
N ILE A 86 1.90 3.64 -9.40
CA ILE A 86 2.23 2.55 -8.47
C ILE A 86 0.97 1.75 -8.21
N VAL A 87 1.01 0.46 -8.49
CA VAL A 87 -0.03 -0.51 -8.16
C VAL A 87 0.48 -1.38 -7.02
N GLY A 88 -0.25 -1.37 -5.91
CA GLY A 88 0.04 -2.22 -4.77
C GLY A 88 -0.37 -3.65 -5.05
N VAL A 89 0.47 -4.61 -4.65
CA VAL A 89 0.17 -6.04 -4.69
C VAL A 89 0.17 -6.54 -3.26
N THR A 90 -0.93 -7.13 -2.78
CA THR A 90 -1.05 -7.52 -1.38
C THR A 90 -1.75 -8.86 -1.22
N ALA A 91 -1.38 -9.62 -0.20
CA ALA A 91 -2.12 -10.81 0.22
C ALA A 91 -3.33 -10.47 1.11
N TRP A 92 -3.59 -9.20 1.36
CA TRP A 92 -4.68 -8.78 2.24
C TRP A 92 -5.90 -8.34 1.44
N GLU A 93 -7.03 -8.98 1.74
CA GLU A 93 -8.34 -8.62 1.24
C GLU A 93 -9.04 -7.56 2.12
N ASP A 94 -8.35 -7.03 3.15
CA ASP A 94 -8.92 -6.12 4.13
C ASP A 94 -9.11 -4.70 3.59
N GLU A 95 -10.36 -4.27 3.52
CA GLU A 95 -10.86 -2.98 3.05
C GLU A 95 -10.18 -1.73 3.69
N PRO A 96 -9.80 -1.71 4.98
CA PRO A 96 -9.13 -0.56 5.59
C PRO A 96 -7.79 -0.23 4.96
N LEU A 97 -7.02 -1.24 4.54
CA LEU A 97 -5.73 -1.06 3.88
C LEU A 97 -5.90 -0.46 2.49
N GLN A 98 -6.92 -0.87 1.73
CA GLN A 98 -7.21 -0.32 0.41
C GLN A 98 -7.51 1.19 0.47
N ARG A 99 -8.15 1.68 1.52
CA ARG A 99 -8.43 3.12 1.68
C ARG A 99 -7.16 3.94 1.95
N LEU A 100 -6.22 3.40 2.70
CA LEU A 100 -4.94 4.05 2.98
C LEU A 100 -4.04 4.15 1.74
N PHE A 101 -4.12 3.15 0.87
CA PHE A 101 -3.32 3.11 -0.36
C PHE A 101 -3.76 4.14 -1.41
N ARG A 102 -4.94 4.72 -1.28
CA ARG A 102 -5.40 5.81 -2.17
C ARG A 102 -4.47 7.03 -2.15
N HIS A 103 -3.72 7.23 -1.08
CA HIS A 103 -2.81 8.38 -0.96
C HIS A 103 -1.43 8.21 -1.61
N GLY A 104 -1.12 7.02 -2.12
CA GLY A 104 0.21 6.75 -2.73
C GLY A 104 0.16 5.82 -3.93
N PHE A 105 -0.91 5.03 -4.03
CA PHE A 105 -1.08 4.04 -5.07
C PHE A 105 -2.20 4.44 -6.04
N ALA A 106 -1.97 4.15 -7.31
CA ALA A 106 -2.98 4.35 -8.34
C ALA A 106 -4.08 3.28 -8.26
N ALA A 107 -3.70 2.07 -7.83
CA ALA A 107 -4.60 0.95 -7.52
C ALA A 107 -3.93 -0.03 -6.57
N CYS A 108 -4.72 -0.96 -6.00
CA CYS A 108 -4.23 -2.12 -5.27
C CYS A 108 -4.96 -3.38 -5.76
N VAL A 109 -4.21 -4.49 -5.84
CA VAL A 109 -4.73 -5.80 -6.23
C VAL A 109 -4.30 -6.87 -5.22
N GLY A 110 -5.09 -7.92 -5.07
CA GLY A 110 -4.70 -9.11 -4.32
C GLY A 110 -3.63 -9.92 -5.04
N LYS A 111 -2.79 -10.67 -4.32
CA LYS A 111 -1.82 -11.61 -4.92
C LYS A 111 -2.51 -12.78 -5.66
N SER A 112 -3.81 -12.97 -5.46
CA SER A 112 -4.66 -13.96 -6.14
C SER A 112 -5.42 -13.39 -7.34
N VAL A 113 -5.16 -12.14 -7.73
CA VAL A 113 -5.82 -11.48 -8.85
C VAL A 113 -5.64 -12.28 -10.16
N SER A 114 -6.72 -12.40 -10.94
CA SER A 114 -6.63 -13.03 -12.27
C SER A 114 -5.84 -12.16 -13.24
N ARG A 115 -5.35 -12.77 -14.31
CA ARG A 115 -4.62 -12.06 -15.38
C ARG A 115 -5.50 -10.98 -16.02
N GLU A 116 -6.75 -11.30 -16.30
CA GLU A 116 -7.73 -10.43 -16.96
C GLU A 116 -8.05 -9.22 -16.09
N GLU A 117 -8.21 -9.45 -14.80
CA GLU A 117 -8.47 -8.39 -13.83
C GLU A 117 -7.25 -7.49 -13.64
N LEU A 118 -6.05 -8.08 -13.56
CA LEU A 118 -4.79 -7.32 -13.51
C LEU A 118 -4.61 -6.45 -14.76
N ALA A 119 -4.85 -6.99 -15.95
CA ALA A 119 -4.80 -6.23 -17.20
C ALA A 119 -5.76 -5.04 -17.18
N SER A 120 -7.01 -5.26 -16.78
CA SER A 120 -8.02 -4.20 -16.64
C SER A 120 -7.60 -3.11 -15.66
N VAL A 121 -6.98 -3.48 -14.54
CA VAL A 121 -6.46 -2.52 -13.55
C VAL A 121 -5.33 -1.69 -14.16
N ILE A 122 -4.38 -2.32 -14.86
CA ILE A 122 -3.25 -1.63 -15.49
C ILE A 122 -3.74 -0.70 -16.60
N GLU A 123 -4.63 -1.15 -17.48
CA GLU A 123 -5.23 -0.31 -18.53
C GLU A 123 -5.92 0.92 -17.95
N ARG A 124 -6.71 0.76 -16.90
CA ARG A 124 -7.37 1.86 -16.19
C ARG A 124 -6.38 2.84 -15.56
N VAL A 125 -5.30 2.33 -14.95
CA VAL A 125 -4.27 3.15 -14.29
C VAL A 125 -3.46 3.93 -15.32
N MET A 126 -3.18 3.34 -16.49
CA MET A 126 -2.33 3.92 -17.54
C MET A 126 -3.15 4.65 -18.63
N GLY A 127 -4.40 4.22 -18.87
CA GLY A 127 -5.25 4.70 -19.98
C GLY A 127 -5.79 6.12 -19.85
N GLY A 128 -5.46 6.83 -18.78
CA GLY A 128 -5.65 8.28 -18.72
C GLY A 128 -7.08 8.79 -18.90
N ASP A 129 -8.12 7.94 -18.76
CA ASP A 129 -9.44 8.46 -18.56
C ASP A 129 -9.42 9.11 -17.16
N GLY A 130 -9.32 10.43 -17.20
CA GLY A 130 -9.10 11.29 -16.04
C GLY A 130 -10.19 11.24 -14.97
N THR A 131 -10.66 10.07 -14.63
CA THR A 131 -11.11 9.80 -13.28
C THR A 131 -9.85 9.96 -12.44
N ARG A 132 -9.57 11.24 -12.23
CA ARG A 132 -8.75 11.75 -11.17
C ARG A 132 -8.29 10.59 -10.29
N VAL A 133 -7.11 9.95 -10.63
CA VAL A 133 -6.15 9.81 -9.55
C VAL A 133 -6.27 11.16 -8.91
N ALA A 134 -7.03 11.25 -7.81
CA ALA A 134 -7.20 12.52 -7.13
C ALA A 134 -5.78 13.03 -7.12
N GLU A 135 -5.53 14.11 -7.93
CA GLU A 135 -4.29 14.81 -7.74
C GLU A 135 -4.12 14.73 -6.26
N PRO A 136 -2.95 14.27 -5.74
CA PRO A 136 -2.81 14.38 -4.32
C PRO A 136 -3.30 15.78 -4.10
N GLN A 137 -4.59 15.89 -3.71
CA GLN A 137 -5.08 17.18 -3.24
C GLN A 137 -3.92 17.49 -2.35
N ARG A 138 -3.22 18.57 -2.63
CA ARG A 138 -2.27 19.14 -1.69
C ARG A 138 -3.14 19.45 -0.48
N VAL A 139 -3.57 18.35 0.14
CA VAL A 139 -4.05 18.34 1.51
C VAL A 139 -2.81 18.89 2.19
N PRO A 140 -2.89 20.09 2.75
CA PRO A 140 -1.73 20.68 3.40
C PRO A 140 -1.14 19.58 4.26
N LEU A 141 0.18 19.38 4.22
CA LEU A 141 0.93 18.31 4.93
C LEU A 141 0.58 18.20 6.44
N ASN A 142 -0.36 18.99 6.91
CA ASN A 142 -0.81 19.13 8.28
C ASN A 142 -2.27 18.68 8.55
N SER A 143 -3.00 18.13 7.59
CA SER A 143 -4.42 17.83 7.81
C SER A 143 -4.72 16.41 8.31
N ASN A 144 -3.85 15.43 8.04
CA ASN A 144 -4.02 14.07 8.56
C ASN A 144 -2.86 13.73 9.53
N PRO A 145 -3.13 13.55 10.83
CA PRO A 145 -2.08 13.25 11.81
C PRO A 145 -1.31 11.97 11.48
N PHE A 146 -1.92 11.02 10.77
CA PHE A 146 -1.28 9.77 10.36
C PHE A 146 -0.20 9.96 9.29
N ASP A 147 -0.15 11.10 8.59
CA ASP A 147 0.91 11.44 7.63
C ASP A 147 2.28 11.60 8.32
N ARG A 148 2.30 11.74 9.64
CA ARG A 148 3.52 11.79 10.47
C ARG A 148 4.15 10.41 10.67
N LEU A 149 3.41 9.34 10.41
CA LEU A 149 3.89 7.98 10.56
C LEU A 149 4.74 7.59 9.35
N THR A 150 5.85 6.90 9.62
CA THR A 150 6.60 6.21 8.56
C THR A 150 5.78 5.04 8.03
N GLY A 151 6.09 4.54 6.83
CA GLY A 151 5.38 3.40 6.26
C GLY A 151 5.37 2.18 7.20
N ARG A 152 6.46 1.94 7.94
CA ARG A 152 6.55 0.82 8.89
C ARG A 152 5.70 1.05 10.15
N GLU A 153 5.67 2.25 10.67
CA GLU A 153 4.79 2.63 11.78
C GLU A 153 3.32 2.53 11.36
N MET A 154 3.00 2.94 10.12
CA MET A 154 1.66 2.82 9.58
C MET A 154 1.22 1.36 9.46
N GLN A 155 2.08 0.46 8.95
CA GLN A 155 1.79 -0.97 8.89
C GLN A 155 1.47 -1.55 10.29
N VAL A 156 2.28 -1.21 11.30
CA VAL A 156 2.03 -1.64 12.68
C VAL A 156 0.74 -1.02 13.22
N CYS A 157 0.51 0.27 12.95
CA CYS A 157 -0.71 0.98 13.35
C CYS A 157 -1.97 0.28 12.85
N LEU A 158 -2.01 -0.07 11.58
CA LEU A 158 -3.15 -0.75 10.97
C LEU A 158 -3.42 -2.12 11.57
N LEU A 159 -2.36 -2.89 11.83
CA LEU A 159 -2.49 -4.19 12.47
C LEU A 159 -3.01 -4.08 13.90
N LEU A 160 -2.56 -3.07 14.66
CA LEU A 160 -3.10 -2.78 15.98
C LEU A 160 -4.58 -2.40 15.92
N LEU A 161 -4.97 -1.55 14.96
CA LEU A 161 -6.36 -1.14 14.74
C LEU A 161 -7.26 -2.30 14.31
N ALA A 162 -6.71 -3.29 13.58
CA ALA A 162 -7.39 -4.54 13.25
C ALA A 162 -7.47 -5.53 14.43
N GLY A 163 -7.00 -5.16 15.63
CA GLY A 163 -7.03 -6.00 16.82
C GLY A 163 -5.98 -7.12 16.85
N ALA A 164 -4.98 -7.08 15.98
CA ALA A 164 -3.92 -8.10 15.97
C ALA A 164 -3.06 -8.01 17.22
N ARG A 165 -2.74 -9.18 17.80
CA ARG A 165 -1.86 -9.26 18.97
C ARG A 165 -0.41 -8.92 18.58
N PRO A 166 0.41 -8.34 19.48
CA PRO A 166 1.80 -8.02 19.18
C PRO A 166 2.62 -9.21 18.67
N ALA A 167 2.35 -10.43 19.11
CA ALA A 167 3.00 -11.64 18.62
C ALA A 167 2.64 -11.94 17.15
N ASP A 168 1.37 -11.76 16.77
CA ASP A 168 0.89 -11.97 15.40
C ASP A 168 1.47 -10.90 14.45
N ILE A 169 1.56 -9.65 14.93
CA ILE A 169 2.19 -8.55 14.20
C ILE A 169 3.68 -8.85 13.97
N ALA A 170 4.37 -9.33 15.01
CA ALA A 170 5.78 -9.70 14.93
C ALA A 170 6.04 -10.76 13.86
N LEU A 171 5.23 -11.83 13.83
CA LEU A 171 5.29 -12.87 12.82
C LEU A 171 4.99 -12.33 11.42
N ARG A 172 3.91 -11.58 11.26
CA ARG A 172 3.48 -11.02 9.97
C ARG A 172 4.49 -10.05 9.37
N LEU A 173 5.20 -9.29 10.21
CA LEU A 173 6.14 -8.27 9.77
C LEU A 173 7.61 -8.71 9.83
N PHE A 174 7.88 -9.96 10.22
CA PHE A 174 9.23 -10.51 10.39
C PHE A 174 10.11 -9.66 11.33
N ILE A 175 9.56 -9.23 12.46
CA ILE A 175 10.24 -8.45 13.50
C ILE A 175 10.03 -9.07 14.88
N SER A 176 10.78 -8.60 15.88
CA SER A 176 10.57 -9.05 17.25
C SER A 176 9.33 -8.40 17.89
N VAL A 177 8.70 -9.08 18.86
CA VAL A 177 7.60 -8.51 19.66
C VAL A 177 8.06 -7.21 20.35
N LYS A 178 9.31 -7.15 20.80
CA LYS A 178 9.91 -5.93 21.39
C LYS A 178 9.91 -4.78 20.37
N THR A 179 10.21 -5.07 19.12
CA THR A 179 10.18 -4.08 18.02
C THR A 179 8.75 -3.58 17.76
N VAL A 180 7.74 -4.46 17.83
CA VAL A 180 6.32 -4.06 17.72
C VAL A 180 5.95 -3.08 18.83
N HIS A 181 6.33 -3.36 20.09
CA HIS A 181 6.09 -2.43 21.20
C HIS A 181 6.80 -1.09 21.01
N THR A 182 8.01 -1.10 20.45
CA THR A 182 8.74 0.14 20.12
C THR A 182 7.99 0.96 19.07
N PHE A 183 7.48 0.32 18.01
CA PHE A 183 6.66 1.00 17.00
C PHE A 183 5.37 1.54 17.61
N ARG A 184 4.65 0.73 18.40
CA ARG A 184 3.42 1.18 19.08
C ARG A 184 3.69 2.44 19.93
N TYR A 185 4.75 2.46 20.71
CA TYR A 185 5.13 3.65 21.50
C TYR A 185 5.36 4.87 20.60
N ARG A 186 6.17 4.74 19.54
CA ARG A 186 6.46 5.82 18.60
C ARG A 186 5.21 6.32 17.87
N ILE A 187 4.27 5.44 17.52
CA ILE A 187 3.00 5.79 16.90
C ILE A 187 2.20 6.68 17.84
N LEU A 188 1.99 6.25 19.08
CA LEU A 188 1.25 7.02 20.09
C LEU A 188 1.92 8.37 20.36
N GLU A 189 3.24 8.40 20.50
CA GLU A 189 4.02 9.64 20.68
C GLU A 189 3.84 10.61 19.50
N LYS A 190 4.01 10.15 18.27
CA LYS A 190 3.88 10.98 17.06
C LYS A 190 2.47 11.52 16.85
N LEU A 191 1.47 10.74 17.23
CA LEU A 191 0.06 11.13 17.14
C LEU A 191 -0.41 11.89 18.39
N GLN A 192 0.44 12.06 19.41
CA GLN A 192 0.15 12.70 20.70
C GLN A 192 -1.02 12.02 21.43
N LEU A 193 -1.00 10.69 21.42
CA LEU A 193 -2.00 9.83 22.06
C LEU A 193 -1.36 9.05 23.21
N SER A 194 -2.18 8.63 24.18
CA SER A 194 -1.73 7.87 25.34
C SER A 194 -2.18 6.41 25.30
N THR A 195 -3.21 6.08 24.54
CA THR A 195 -3.85 4.76 24.53
C THR A 195 -4.22 4.28 23.14
N ASP A 196 -4.36 2.95 22.98
CA ASP A 196 -4.85 2.36 21.73
C ASP A 196 -6.34 2.71 21.47
N ILE A 197 -7.10 2.99 22.53
CA ILE A 197 -8.50 3.45 22.41
C ILE A 197 -8.55 4.82 21.73
N GLU A 198 -7.67 5.73 22.12
CA GLU A 198 -7.54 7.04 21.47
C GLU A 198 -7.06 6.89 20.03
N LEU A 199 -6.16 5.94 19.75
CA LEU A 199 -5.70 5.63 18.41
C LEU A 199 -6.87 5.13 17.53
N ALA A 200 -7.69 4.22 18.03
CA ALA A 200 -8.86 3.71 17.31
C ALA A 200 -9.89 4.83 17.05
N ARG A 201 -10.11 5.70 18.02
CA ARG A 201 -11.02 6.85 17.91
C ARG A 201 -10.53 7.85 16.85
N LEU A 202 -9.24 8.18 16.86
CA LEU A 202 -8.62 9.04 15.87
C LEU A 202 -8.71 8.41 14.48
N ALA A 203 -8.43 7.10 14.36
CA ALA A 203 -8.52 6.35 13.12
C ALA A 203 -9.95 6.36 12.53
N THR A 204 -10.98 6.23 13.36
CA THR A 204 -12.39 6.36 12.95
C THR A 204 -12.70 7.77 12.46
N GLN A 205 -12.23 8.79 13.18
CA GLN A 205 -12.44 10.20 12.82
C GLN A 205 -11.85 10.54 11.43
N TYR A 206 -10.71 9.96 11.09
CA TYR A 206 -10.05 10.17 9.80
C TYR A 206 -10.39 9.09 8.75
N GLY A 207 -11.37 8.23 9.04
CA GLY A 207 -11.89 7.23 8.09
C GLY A 207 -10.91 6.09 7.78
N LEU A 208 -9.93 5.85 8.66
CA LEU A 208 -8.97 4.74 8.56
C LEU A 208 -9.59 3.39 8.91
N ILE A 209 -10.58 3.39 9.78
CA ILE A 209 -11.41 2.23 10.11
C ILE A 209 -12.88 2.65 9.95
N GLY A 210 -13.68 1.77 9.32
CA GLY A 210 -15.11 2.00 9.14
C GLY A 210 -15.86 1.85 10.47
N GLY A 211 -16.90 2.63 10.70
CA GLY A 211 -17.74 2.62 11.90
C GLY A 211 -18.60 1.35 12.07
N GLY A 212 -18.01 0.15 11.90
CA GLY A 212 -18.67 -1.14 12.07
C GLY A 212 -18.64 -1.73 13.48
N ALA A 213 -18.05 -1.04 14.47
CA ALA A 213 -17.91 -1.57 15.83
C ALA A 213 -18.93 -1.02 16.84
N ALA A 214 -19.95 -0.27 16.41
CA ALA A 214 -20.92 0.33 17.32
C ALA A 214 -22.27 -0.43 17.42
N GLU A 215 -22.42 -1.59 16.81
CA GLU A 215 -23.70 -2.34 16.82
C GLU A 215 -23.71 -3.67 17.60
N ALA A 216 -22.64 -3.98 18.32
CA ALA A 216 -22.54 -5.23 19.07
C ALA A 216 -22.73 -5.10 20.60
N THR A 217 -23.44 -4.06 21.09
CA THR A 217 -23.82 -4.03 22.50
C THR A 217 -25.20 -3.38 22.68
N ARG A 218 -26.26 -4.03 22.17
CA ARG A 218 -27.60 -3.86 22.73
C ARG A 218 -27.79 -4.96 23.76
N PRO A 219 -28.00 -4.62 25.04
CA PRO A 219 -28.45 -5.62 26.00
C PRO A 219 -29.88 -6.03 25.65
N ILE A 220 -30.06 -7.33 25.45
CA ILE A 220 -31.40 -7.93 25.40
C ILE A 220 -31.94 -7.84 26.82
N ILE A 221 -32.76 -6.81 27.10
CA ILE A 221 -33.59 -6.78 28.29
C ILE A 221 -34.85 -7.55 27.90
N GLY A 222 -35.06 -8.71 28.56
CA GLY A 222 -36.18 -9.58 28.36
C GLY A 222 -37.45 -9.02 28.97
N ALA A 223 -38.56 -9.56 28.48
CA ALA A 223 -39.80 -9.78 29.20
C ALA A 223 -40.20 -11.22 28.96
#